data_e53d53a5c732f08e81b922b4ec7b7a19
#
_entry.id   e53d53a5c732f08e81b922b4ec7b7a19
#
_cell.length_a   1.000
_cell.length_b   1.000
_cell.length_c   1.000
_cell.angle_alpha   90.00
_cell.angle_beta   90.00
_cell.angle_gamma   90.00
#
_symmetry.space_group_name_H-M   'P 1'
#
loop_
_entity.id
_entity.type
_entity.pdbx_description
1 polymer ?
#
loop_
_entity_poly.entity_id
_entity_poly.type
_entity_poly.pdbx_seq_one_letter_code
_entity_poly.pdbx_strand_id
1 'polypeptide(L)'
;MQRDVLRAQQQAYRQQLRGMRRGSLVGPLLVIAIGIVFLLVQTGRISGHDLWLWYGRWWPALLVGAGIVMLLEWAFDQYMHSDGTPVRRRSIGGGVFTLLLLFGLAGIFIGGVREGRFFGKPMNINQDNLDEFMGDKHESDQMLSQDFPSGTTLSVNNPRGDISVTGTSDDNQIHVSIHKQVFTRSDSEADKKAQQLSPDLVKDGNTLNLKLPSVEGGRADLTITVPAIAATTVSANHGDVHLSELKAPVNVTANHGDIVLSAITGPVAAHINNGDSSFSAHSITGPVNVEGKGRDLTISDITGPINLDGDIFGTTHLERISSAVRFHTMRTDFRLARLDGEVEISPNADLSADQAVGPLILTTRNRNITLDRISGDISVTNHNGSVDVTAAPPLGNITVENRNGDVNVTVPEQASFTVQAETTNGDVENDFSIPTQENDTHKNFSGTVGKGGSLVRITTSQGDISLKKASVAPLPPAPPPLPPLSIRGSDGSKVIIGKNGVDIASSDGSTVVVNKDGVNISSRADRAHTYTENNGTTLTISPDGSRAYTNRLGDAYNFTPDGTKTFSGHDGTRITASPDGTRIGIGPSGKPLSSAEIDNQFRRVEAEIRRLLDQHKEH
;
A
#
# COMPACT_ATOMS: atom_id res chain seq x y z
N MET A 1 -14.08 -68.85 -29.76
CA MET A 1 -15.41 -69.38 -29.41
C MET A 1 -15.62 -69.64 -27.92
N GLN A 2 -14.85 -70.53 -27.25
CA GLN A 2 -15.04 -70.77 -25.80
C GLN A 2 -14.79 -69.56 -24.91
N ARG A 3 -13.81 -68.70 -25.19
CA ARG A 3 -13.49 -67.49 -24.40
C ARG A 3 -14.56 -66.41 -24.53
N ASP A 4 -15.24 -66.33 -25.64
CA ASP A 4 -16.27 -65.32 -25.88
C ASP A 4 -17.59 -65.73 -25.24
N VAL A 5 -17.91 -67.01 -25.17
CA VAL A 5 -19.06 -67.55 -24.44
C VAL A 5 -18.90 -67.36 -22.93
N LEU A 6 -17.69 -67.57 -22.37
CA LEU A 6 -17.38 -67.30 -20.96
C LEU A 6 -17.46 -65.82 -20.61
N ARG A 7 -17.01 -64.91 -21.51
CA ARG A 7 -17.15 -63.44 -21.31
C ARG A 7 -18.61 -63.00 -21.38
N ALA A 8 -19.41 -63.54 -22.30
CA ALA A 8 -20.83 -63.25 -22.41
C ALA A 8 -21.60 -63.74 -21.18
N GLN A 9 -21.28 -64.95 -20.66
CA GLN A 9 -21.87 -65.44 -19.43
C GLN A 9 -21.47 -64.62 -18.19
N GLN A 10 -20.22 -64.18 -18.10
CA GLN A 10 -19.77 -63.28 -17.05
C GLN A 10 -20.43 -61.89 -17.12
N GLN A 11 -20.64 -61.38 -18.32
CA GLN A 11 -21.36 -60.11 -18.52
C GLN A 11 -22.85 -60.22 -18.17
N ALA A 12 -23.51 -61.32 -18.63
CA ALA A 12 -24.90 -61.59 -18.28
C ALA A 12 -25.10 -61.77 -16.76
N TYR A 13 -24.18 -62.46 -16.10
CA TYR A 13 -24.20 -62.62 -14.63
C TYR A 13 -23.96 -61.30 -13.89
N ARG A 14 -23.04 -60.45 -14.41
CA ARG A 14 -22.84 -59.09 -13.86
C ARG A 14 -24.02 -58.16 -14.09
N GLN A 15 -24.75 -58.29 -15.19
CA GLN A 15 -25.97 -57.54 -15.48
C GLN A 15 -27.14 -57.99 -14.62
N GLN A 16 -27.31 -59.28 -14.35
CA GLN A 16 -28.29 -59.78 -13.42
C GLN A 16 -28.00 -59.35 -11.98
N LEU A 17 -26.72 -59.26 -11.58
CA LEU A 17 -26.32 -58.74 -10.28
C LEU A 17 -26.57 -57.23 -10.12
N ARG A 18 -26.52 -56.46 -11.19
CA ARG A 18 -26.85 -55.01 -11.17
C ARG A 18 -28.35 -54.75 -11.08
N GLY A 19 -29.19 -55.56 -11.69
CA GLY A 19 -30.66 -55.39 -11.71
C GLY A 19 -31.34 -55.67 -10.36
N MET A 20 -30.65 -56.26 -9.38
CA MET A 20 -31.21 -56.65 -8.09
C MET A 20 -30.74 -55.85 -6.87
N ARG A 21 -30.06 -54.72 -7.08
CA ARG A 21 -29.71 -53.82 -5.97
C ARG A 21 -30.89 -52.88 -5.68
N ARG A 22 -31.63 -53.12 -4.60
CA ARG A 22 -32.57 -52.11 -4.08
C ARG A 22 -31.73 -51.05 -3.38
N GLY A 23 -31.82 -49.80 -3.85
CA GLY A 23 -31.15 -48.65 -3.22
C GLY A 23 -31.87 -48.29 -1.90
N SER A 24 -31.12 -47.69 -0.96
CA SER A 24 -31.69 -47.09 0.25
C SER A 24 -32.64 -45.94 -0.14
N LEU A 25 -33.76 -45.84 0.56
CA LEU A 25 -34.72 -44.73 0.40
C LEU A 25 -34.21 -43.40 0.93
N VAL A 26 -33.14 -43.43 1.75
CA VAL A 26 -32.54 -42.21 2.33
C VAL A 26 -32.09 -41.21 1.24
N GLY A 27 -31.43 -41.71 0.17
CA GLY A 27 -30.96 -40.85 -0.91
C GLY A 27 -32.10 -40.06 -1.61
N PRO A 28 -33.11 -40.74 -2.16
CA PRO A 28 -34.26 -40.05 -2.77
C PRO A 28 -35.04 -39.13 -1.81
N LEU A 29 -35.25 -39.52 -0.55
CA LEU A 29 -35.87 -38.68 0.47
C LEU A 29 -35.06 -37.42 0.76
N LEU A 30 -33.75 -37.53 0.82
CA LEU A 30 -32.86 -36.40 1.07
C LEU A 30 -32.88 -35.39 -0.10
N VAL A 31 -32.90 -35.89 -1.35
CA VAL A 31 -33.01 -35.04 -2.55
C VAL A 31 -34.37 -34.31 -2.58
N ILE A 32 -35.45 -35.01 -2.25
CA ILE A 32 -36.79 -34.39 -2.17
C ILE A 32 -36.83 -33.33 -1.07
N ALA A 33 -36.30 -33.62 0.12
CA ALA A 33 -36.24 -32.67 1.23
C ALA A 33 -35.44 -31.39 0.87
N ILE A 34 -34.28 -31.56 0.24
CA ILE A 34 -33.48 -30.43 -0.26
C ILE A 34 -34.26 -29.62 -1.30
N GLY A 35 -34.94 -30.29 -2.23
CA GLY A 35 -35.76 -29.62 -3.25
C GLY A 35 -36.93 -28.81 -2.65
N ILE A 36 -37.62 -29.37 -1.63
CA ILE A 36 -38.69 -28.66 -0.92
C ILE A 36 -38.15 -27.43 -0.19
N VAL A 37 -37.02 -27.56 0.51
CA VAL A 37 -36.37 -26.46 1.21
C VAL A 37 -35.98 -25.35 0.24
N PHE A 38 -35.37 -25.72 -0.89
CA PHE A 38 -34.98 -24.77 -1.93
C PHE A 38 -36.19 -24.02 -2.51
N LEU A 39 -37.31 -24.73 -2.72
CA LEU A 39 -38.57 -24.15 -3.20
C LEU A 39 -39.17 -23.18 -2.17
N LEU A 40 -39.10 -23.49 -0.88
CA LEU A 40 -39.57 -22.62 0.19
C LEU A 40 -38.70 -21.34 0.32
N VAL A 41 -37.43 -21.42 0.08
CA VAL A 41 -36.53 -20.24 0.00
C VAL A 41 -36.87 -19.40 -1.23
N GLN A 42 -37.02 -20.04 -2.41
CA GLN A 42 -37.31 -19.35 -3.66
C GLN A 42 -38.70 -18.67 -3.66
N THR A 43 -39.66 -19.23 -2.95
CA THR A 43 -40.99 -18.62 -2.78
C THR A 43 -41.04 -17.56 -1.66
N GLY A 44 -39.89 -17.22 -1.05
CA GLY A 44 -39.80 -16.22 0.02
C GLY A 44 -40.48 -16.60 1.34
N ARG A 45 -40.89 -17.87 1.48
CA ARG A 45 -41.53 -18.36 2.72
C ARG A 45 -40.54 -18.60 3.86
N ILE A 46 -39.29 -18.84 3.52
CA ILE A 46 -38.19 -19.00 4.47
C ILE A 46 -37.02 -18.10 4.00
N SER A 47 -36.48 -17.29 4.90
CA SER A 47 -35.29 -16.51 4.62
C SER A 47 -34.08 -17.44 4.49
N GLY A 48 -33.27 -17.26 3.43
CA GLY A 48 -32.06 -18.05 3.25
C GLY A 48 -31.10 -17.91 4.44
N HIS A 49 -31.08 -16.74 5.07
CA HIS A 49 -30.29 -16.46 6.26
C HIS A 49 -30.76 -17.30 7.48
N ASP A 50 -32.08 -17.34 7.73
CA ASP A 50 -32.64 -18.11 8.85
C ASP A 50 -32.45 -19.62 8.64
N LEU A 51 -32.51 -20.08 7.38
CA LEU A 51 -32.23 -21.47 7.04
C LEU A 51 -30.79 -21.87 7.39
N TRP A 52 -29.82 -21.01 7.07
CA TRP A 52 -28.41 -21.22 7.40
C TRP A 52 -28.18 -21.24 8.91
N LEU A 53 -28.85 -20.34 9.64
CA LEU A 53 -28.81 -20.29 11.09
C LEU A 53 -29.39 -21.56 11.73
N TRP A 54 -30.52 -22.03 11.20
CA TRP A 54 -31.18 -23.25 11.67
C TRP A 54 -30.32 -24.48 11.36
N TYR A 55 -29.79 -24.60 10.15
CA TYR A 55 -28.92 -25.71 9.74
C TYR A 55 -27.64 -25.79 10.58
N GLY A 56 -26.96 -24.68 10.80
CA GLY A 56 -25.75 -24.63 11.64
C GLY A 56 -25.97 -25.13 13.07
N ARG A 57 -27.22 -25.03 13.58
CA ARG A 57 -27.57 -25.49 14.93
C ARG A 57 -28.01 -26.96 14.97
N TRP A 58 -28.74 -27.42 13.95
CA TRP A 58 -29.46 -28.69 13.97
C TRP A 58 -28.88 -29.78 13.05
N TRP A 59 -27.78 -29.52 12.33
CA TRP A 59 -27.16 -30.50 11.44
C TRP A 59 -26.81 -31.84 12.12
N PRO A 60 -26.37 -31.92 13.42
CA PRO A 60 -26.11 -33.21 14.04
C PRO A 60 -27.41 -34.03 14.21
N ALA A 61 -28.53 -33.37 14.55
CA ALA A 61 -29.83 -34.03 14.67
C ALA A 61 -30.31 -34.61 13.32
N LEU A 62 -30.01 -33.93 12.20
CA LEU A 62 -30.32 -34.42 10.85
C LEU A 62 -29.53 -35.67 10.50
N LEU A 63 -28.24 -35.75 10.90
CA LEU A 63 -27.42 -36.96 10.73
C LEU A 63 -27.91 -38.12 11.60
N VAL A 64 -28.29 -37.85 12.85
CA VAL A 64 -28.89 -38.85 13.74
C VAL A 64 -30.20 -39.34 13.13
N GLY A 65 -31.07 -38.47 12.65
CA GLY A 65 -32.32 -38.83 11.97
C GLY A 65 -32.08 -39.71 10.73
N ALA A 66 -31.11 -39.37 9.90
CA ALA A 66 -30.71 -40.19 8.75
C ALA A 66 -30.24 -41.59 9.18
N GLY A 67 -29.43 -41.65 10.25
CA GLY A 67 -28.98 -42.90 10.85
C GLY A 67 -30.15 -43.79 11.37
N ILE A 68 -31.13 -43.17 12.05
CA ILE A 68 -32.32 -43.86 12.53
C ILE A 68 -33.11 -44.45 11.35
N VAL A 69 -33.33 -43.67 10.27
CA VAL A 69 -34.04 -44.18 9.08
C VAL A 69 -33.28 -45.37 8.48
N MET A 70 -31.97 -45.35 8.40
CA MET A 70 -31.14 -46.48 7.93
C MET A 70 -31.27 -47.71 8.83
N LEU A 71 -31.35 -47.52 10.16
CA LEU A 71 -31.58 -48.61 11.11
C LEU A 71 -32.98 -49.18 10.98
N LEU A 72 -33.99 -48.37 10.79
CA LEU A 72 -35.35 -48.78 10.54
C LEU A 72 -35.48 -49.56 9.20
N GLU A 73 -34.86 -49.09 8.13
CA GLU A 73 -34.76 -49.84 6.87
C GLU A 73 -34.11 -51.22 7.05
N TRP A 74 -33.01 -51.29 7.84
CA TRP A 74 -32.34 -52.51 8.13
C TRP A 74 -33.22 -53.46 8.97
N ALA A 75 -33.88 -52.95 10.02
CA ALA A 75 -34.75 -53.74 10.89
C ALA A 75 -35.98 -54.23 10.13
N PHE A 76 -36.57 -53.41 9.27
CA PHE A 76 -37.74 -53.76 8.43
C PHE A 76 -37.34 -54.83 7.40
N ASP A 77 -36.16 -54.76 6.78
CA ASP A 77 -35.67 -55.78 5.88
C ASP A 77 -35.43 -57.10 6.63
N GLN A 78 -34.96 -57.05 7.86
CA GLN A 78 -34.72 -58.23 8.71
C GLN A 78 -36.07 -58.90 9.14
N TYR A 79 -37.07 -58.10 9.45
CA TYR A 79 -38.38 -58.58 9.90
C TYR A 79 -39.23 -59.19 8.75
N MET A 80 -39.19 -58.57 7.55
CA MET A 80 -39.96 -59.04 6.41
C MET A 80 -39.40 -60.28 5.70
N HIS A 81 -38.17 -60.71 5.98
CA HIS A 81 -37.52 -61.85 5.34
C HIS A 81 -37.25 -62.99 6.32
N SER A 82 -38.25 -63.36 7.10
CA SER A 82 -38.19 -64.47 8.07
C SER A 82 -38.14 -65.88 7.43
N ASP A 83 -38.34 -65.98 6.08
CA ASP A 83 -38.50 -67.26 5.39
C ASP A 83 -37.22 -67.73 4.67
N GLY A 84 -36.10 -67.92 5.38
CA GLY A 84 -34.98 -68.79 4.97
C GLY A 84 -34.25 -68.41 3.65
N THR A 85 -34.55 -67.34 2.98
CA THR A 85 -33.84 -66.88 1.80
C THR A 85 -32.63 -66.01 2.17
N PRO A 86 -31.47 -66.13 1.48
CA PRO A 86 -30.28 -65.41 1.85
C PRO A 86 -30.52 -63.91 1.83
N VAL A 87 -30.43 -63.25 2.99
CA VAL A 87 -30.61 -61.79 3.15
C VAL A 87 -29.58 -61.07 2.30
N ARG A 88 -30.03 -60.46 1.23
CA ARG A 88 -29.24 -59.62 0.34
C ARG A 88 -29.04 -58.27 1.02
N ARG A 89 -27.84 -58.02 1.56
CA ARG A 89 -27.48 -56.76 2.21
C ARG A 89 -27.74 -55.59 1.27
N ARG A 90 -28.60 -54.63 1.69
CA ARG A 90 -28.71 -53.31 1.05
C ARG A 90 -27.34 -52.62 1.18
N SER A 91 -26.69 -52.38 0.08
CA SER A 91 -25.47 -51.60 0.06
C SER A 91 -25.85 -50.15 0.07
N ILE A 92 -25.41 -49.40 1.09
CA ILE A 92 -25.42 -47.95 1.05
C ILE A 92 -24.63 -47.56 -0.18
N GLY A 93 -25.27 -46.94 -1.19
CA GLY A 93 -24.57 -46.49 -2.39
C GLY A 93 -23.49 -45.49 -1.98
N GLY A 94 -22.24 -45.65 -2.48
CA GLY A 94 -21.13 -44.75 -2.15
C GLY A 94 -21.49 -43.28 -2.30
N GLY A 95 -22.41 -42.94 -3.22
CA GLY A 95 -22.92 -41.56 -3.39
C GLY A 95 -23.74 -41.01 -2.20
N VAL A 96 -24.56 -41.86 -1.54
CA VAL A 96 -25.32 -41.46 -0.33
C VAL A 96 -24.38 -41.21 0.83
N PHE A 97 -23.37 -42.07 1.00
CA PHE A 97 -22.33 -41.87 2.02
C PHE A 97 -21.54 -40.60 1.80
N THR A 98 -21.09 -40.36 0.57
CA THR A 98 -20.37 -39.12 0.22
C THR A 98 -21.23 -37.87 0.44
N LEU A 99 -22.53 -37.95 0.12
CA LEU A 99 -23.46 -36.81 0.30
C LEU A 99 -23.71 -36.52 1.79
N LEU A 100 -23.86 -37.54 2.64
CA LEU A 100 -23.98 -37.37 4.09
C LEU A 100 -22.68 -36.83 4.71
N LEU A 101 -21.53 -37.28 4.22
CA LEU A 101 -20.23 -36.78 4.67
C LEU A 101 -20.04 -35.31 4.28
N LEU A 102 -20.36 -34.93 3.05
CA LEU A 102 -20.31 -33.53 2.61
C LEU A 102 -21.31 -32.67 3.40
N PHE A 103 -22.50 -33.17 3.66
CA PHE A 103 -23.50 -32.49 4.47
C PHE A 103 -23.02 -32.28 5.91
N GLY A 104 -22.38 -33.27 6.51
CA GLY A 104 -21.78 -33.17 7.84
C GLY A 104 -20.63 -32.15 7.87
N LEU A 105 -19.70 -32.22 6.90
CA LEU A 105 -18.61 -31.26 6.77
C LEU A 105 -19.10 -29.83 6.57
N ALA A 106 -20.12 -29.62 5.72
CA ALA A 106 -20.74 -28.32 5.56
C ALA A 106 -21.37 -27.81 6.85
N GLY A 107 -22.02 -28.71 7.62
CA GLY A 107 -22.60 -28.37 8.93
C GLY A 107 -21.56 -27.97 9.97
N ILE A 108 -20.43 -28.69 10.02
CA ILE A 108 -19.28 -28.33 10.87
C ILE A 108 -18.73 -26.97 10.46
N PHE A 109 -18.54 -26.73 9.16
CA PHE A 109 -18.00 -25.49 8.64
C PHE A 109 -18.92 -24.30 8.95
N ILE A 110 -20.22 -24.44 8.67
CA ILE A 110 -21.22 -23.36 8.90
C ILE A 110 -21.44 -23.13 10.40
N GLY A 111 -21.48 -24.18 11.20
CA GLY A 111 -21.59 -24.07 12.64
C GLY A 111 -20.36 -23.37 13.24
N GLY A 112 -19.16 -23.70 12.78
CA GLY A 112 -17.92 -23.09 13.18
C GLY A 112 -17.83 -21.60 12.80
N VAL A 113 -18.18 -21.26 11.57
CA VAL A 113 -18.22 -19.86 11.10
C VAL A 113 -19.24 -19.02 11.86
N ARG A 114 -20.43 -19.59 12.15
CA ARG A 114 -21.49 -18.88 12.87
C ARG A 114 -21.17 -18.57 14.32
N GLU A 115 -20.59 -19.52 15.04
CA GLU A 115 -20.27 -19.34 16.46
C GLU A 115 -18.90 -18.64 16.64
N GLY A 116 -18.20 -18.34 15.53
CA GLY A 116 -16.81 -17.89 15.59
C GLY A 116 -15.91 -18.91 16.30
N ARG A 117 -16.33 -20.20 16.32
CA ARG A 117 -15.64 -21.26 17.05
C ARG A 117 -15.58 -22.53 16.21
N PHE A 118 -14.41 -23.11 16.11
CA PHE A 118 -14.23 -24.46 15.62
C PHE A 118 -13.84 -25.35 16.80
N PHE A 119 -14.59 -26.41 17.06
CA PHE A 119 -14.43 -27.23 18.26
C PHE A 119 -14.49 -26.45 19.60
N GLY A 120 -15.38 -25.46 19.70
CA GLY A 120 -15.63 -24.72 20.92
C GLY A 120 -14.78 -23.46 21.14
N LYS A 121 -13.87 -23.14 20.21
CA LYS A 121 -13.01 -21.94 20.26
C LYS A 121 -13.29 -20.98 19.10
N PRO A 122 -13.12 -19.66 19.27
CA PRO A 122 -13.34 -18.68 18.19
C PRO A 122 -12.36 -18.95 17.05
N MET A 123 -12.88 -19.07 15.83
CA MET A 123 -12.09 -19.25 14.61
C MET A 123 -12.02 -17.95 13.84
N ASN A 124 -11.03 -17.16 14.14
CA ASN A 124 -10.46 -16.21 13.21
C ASN A 124 -9.24 -16.91 12.59
N ILE A 125 -9.20 -17.14 11.27
CA ILE A 125 -8.05 -17.79 10.62
C ILE A 125 -6.97 -16.73 10.39
N ASN A 126 -6.52 -16.09 11.44
CA ASN A 126 -5.29 -15.34 11.47
C ASN A 126 -4.19 -16.22 12.07
N GLN A 127 -2.94 -15.97 11.78
CA GLN A 127 -1.79 -16.69 12.33
C GLN A 127 -1.80 -16.76 13.87
N ASP A 128 -2.46 -15.82 14.54
CA ASP A 128 -2.67 -15.78 15.99
C ASP A 128 -3.45 -17.00 16.51
N ASN A 129 -4.33 -17.61 15.71
CA ASN A 129 -5.12 -18.76 16.11
C ASN A 129 -4.42 -20.11 15.97
N LEU A 130 -3.30 -20.16 15.25
CA LEU A 130 -2.41 -21.31 15.29
C LEU A 130 -1.71 -21.42 16.66
N ASP A 131 -1.44 -20.28 17.30
CA ASP A 131 -0.80 -20.23 18.62
C ASP A 131 -1.74 -20.72 19.72
N GLU A 132 -3.05 -20.50 19.61
CA GLU A 132 -4.08 -21.02 20.50
C GLU A 132 -4.21 -22.55 20.44
N PHE A 133 -3.80 -23.17 19.33
CA PHE A 133 -3.66 -24.62 19.19
C PHE A 133 -2.45 -25.16 19.97
N MET A 134 -1.53 -24.28 20.36
CA MET A 134 -0.27 -24.62 21.04
C MET A 134 -0.41 -24.74 22.56
N GLY A 135 -1.50 -24.25 23.17
CA GLY A 135 -1.72 -24.35 24.62
C GLY A 135 -2.70 -23.31 25.18
N ASP A 136 -2.74 -23.20 26.50
CA ASP A 136 -3.51 -22.19 27.20
C ASP A 136 -2.81 -20.83 27.10
N LYS A 137 -3.60 -19.74 27.06
CA LYS A 137 -3.11 -18.37 27.00
C LYS A 137 -2.67 -17.90 28.38
N HIS A 138 -1.43 -17.45 28.52
CA HIS A 138 -0.87 -16.82 29.70
C HIS A 138 -0.52 -15.37 29.39
N GLU A 139 -0.96 -14.45 30.21
CA GLU A 139 -0.76 -13.00 30.04
C GLU A 139 0.10 -12.43 31.16
N SER A 140 0.96 -11.50 30.82
CA SER A 140 1.73 -10.73 31.78
C SER A 140 2.05 -9.34 31.24
N ASP A 141 2.06 -8.34 32.14
CA ASP A 141 2.36 -6.96 31.80
C ASP A 141 3.73 -6.58 32.34
N GLN A 142 4.43 -5.75 31.58
CA GLN A 142 5.71 -5.17 31.98
C GLN A 142 5.72 -3.69 31.62
N MET A 143 6.19 -2.85 32.52
CA MET A 143 6.38 -1.42 32.27
C MET A 143 7.86 -1.07 32.36
N LEU A 144 8.30 -0.20 31.45
CA LEU A 144 9.65 0.36 31.40
C LEU A 144 9.55 1.87 31.25
N SER A 145 10.45 2.58 31.92
CA SER A 145 10.63 4.02 31.71
C SER A 145 12.11 4.32 31.64
N GLN A 146 12.50 5.21 30.75
CA GLN A 146 13.89 5.62 30.56
C GLN A 146 13.94 7.08 30.11
N ASP A 147 15.02 7.78 30.45
CA ASP A 147 15.26 9.13 29.98
C ASP A 147 15.34 9.19 28.45
N PHE A 148 14.62 10.16 27.88
CA PHE A 148 14.55 10.40 26.44
C PHE A 148 14.94 11.85 26.14
N PRO A 149 16.27 12.19 26.15
CA PRO A 149 16.72 13.55 25.91
C PRO A 149 16.33 14.07 24.53
N SER A 150 16.15 15.37 24.42
CA SER A 150 15.87 16.04 23.14
C SER A 150 16.89 15.65 22.07
N GLY A 151 16.40 15.38 20.84
CA GLY A 151 17.22 14.91 19.72
C GLY A 151 17.48 13.41 19.70
N THR A 152 16.93 12.65 20.67
CA THR A 152 16.95 11.18 20.61
C THR A 152 15.94 10.69 19.57
N THR A 153 16.32 9.70 18.78
CA THR A 153 15.45 8.98 17.84
C THR A 153 14.98 7.68 18.48
N LEU A 154 13.70 7.38 18.38
CA LEU A 154 13.14 6.09 18.78
C LEU A 154 13.21 5.10 17.61
N SER A 155 13.74 3.91 17.84
CA SER A 155 13.70 2.78 16.90
C SER A 155 13.02 1.60 17.59
N VAL A 156 11.87 1.16 17.04
CA VAL A 156 11.08 0.03 17.57
C VAL A 156 11.11 -1.13 16.58
N ASN A 157 11.44 -2.31 17.07
CA ASN A 157 11.36 -3.54 16.29
C ASN A 157 10.57 -4.60 17.07
N ASN A 158 9.38 -4.95 16.57
CA ASN A 158 8.54 -5.98 17.14
C ASN A 158 8.27 -7.09 16.12
N PRO A 159 8.75 -8.31 16.36
CA PRO A 159 8.46 -9.44 15.47
C PRO A 159 6.99 -9.88 15.48
N ARG A 160 6.28 -9.75 16.63
CA ARG A 160 4.89 -10.19 16.74
C ARG A 160 4.16 -9.44 17.85
N GLY A 161 3.09 -8.77 17.47
CA GLY A 161 2.21 -7.96 18.32
C GLY A 161 2.07 -6.54 17.82
N ASP A 162 1.08 -5.84 18.31
CA ASP A 162 0.73 -4.51 17.88
C ASP A 162 1.69 -3.47 18.48
N ILE A 163 1.88 -2.38 17.77
CA ILE A 163 2.73 -1.26 18.21
C ILE A 163 1.89 0.02 18.19
N SER A 164 1.74 0.65 19.33
CA SER A 164 1.14 1.96 19.46
C SER A 164 2.17 2.96 20.01
N VAL A 165 2.44 4.04 19.27
CA VAL A 165 3.34 5.12 19.73
C VAL A 165 2.59 6.43 19.72
N THR A 166 2.61 7.13 20.86
CA THR A 166 1.95 8.42 21.03
C THR A 166 2.93 9.48 21.53
N GLY A 167 2.94 10.63 20.86
CA GLY A 167 3.83 11.75 21.17
C GLY A 167 3.29 12.68 22.26
N THR A 168 2.95 12.17 23.43
CA THR A 168 2.30 12.92 24.52
C THR A 168 3.11 13.00 25.83
N SER A 169 4.32 12.44 25.85
CA SER A 169 5.18 12.57 27.05
C SER A 169 5.64 14.01 27.23
N ASP A 170 5.49 14.54 28.42
CA ASP A 170 5.89 15.90 28.85
C ASP A 170 7.05 15.91 29.86
N ASP A 171 7.50 14.72 30.30
CA ASP A 171 8.55 14.52 31.31
C ASP A 171 9.94 14.19 30.71
N ASN A 172 10.12 14.29 29.40
CA ASN A 172 11.32 13.88 28.69
C ASN A 172 11.74 12.42 28.92
N GLN A 173 10.78 11.56 29.18
CA GLN A 173 10.98 10.12 29.31
C GLN A 173 10.19 9.37 28.24
N ILE A 174 10.65 8.17 27.91
CA ILE A 174 9.88 7.18 27.21
C ILE A 174 9.21 6.26 28.23
N HIS A 175 7.92 6.05 28.06
CA HIS A 175 7.16 5.07 28.82
C HIS A 175 6.72 3.96 27.89
N VAL A 176 7.06 2.73 28.22
CA VAL A 176 6.72 1.55 27.44
C VAL A 176 5.91 0.60 28.31
N SER A 177 4.68 0.35 27.92
CA SER A 177 3.84 -0.72 28.46
C SER A 177 3.83 -1.88 27.49
N ILE A 178 4.13 -3.06 27.96
CA ILE A 178 4.27 -4.28 27.17
C ILE A 178 3.28 -5.30 27.69
N HIS A 179 2.31 -5.66 26.88
CA HIS A 179 1.36 -6.71 27.16
C HIS A 179 1.80 -7.99 26.47
N LYS A 180 2.31 -8.95 27.23
CA LYS A 180 2.85 -10.21 26.74
C LYS A 180 1.78 -11.29 26.78
N GLN A 181 1.68 -12.06 25.70
CA GLN A 181 0.80 -13.22 25.60
C GLN A 181 1.64 -14.43 25.18
N VAL A 182 1.56 -15.50 25.94
CA VAL A 182 2.29 -16.73 25.67
C VAL A 182 1.32 -17.89 25.66
N PHE A 183 1.38 -18.68 24.61
CA PHE A 183 0.56 -19.88 24.44
C PHE A 183 1.40 -21.12 24.75
N THR A 184 1.03 -21.85 25.82
CA THR A 184 1.72 -23.07 26.24
C THR A 184 0.82 -23.89 27.16
N ARG A 185 1.17 -25.17 27.33
CA ARG A 185 0.41 -26.13 28.18
C ARG A 185 0.87 -26.15 29.64
N SER A 186 1.91 -25.39 29.98
CA SER A 186 2.53 -25.45 31.32
C SER A 186 2.83 -24.06 31.82
N ASP A 187 2.38 -23.70 33.01
CA ASP A 187 2.66 -22.42 33.67
C ASP A 187 4.16 -22.14 33.78
N SER A 188 4.96 -23.12 34.13
CA SER A 188 6.42 -22.95 34.25
C SER A 188 7.12 -22.69 32.92
N GLU A 189 6.56 -23.15 31.81
CA GLU A 189 7.03 -22.85 30.47
C GLU A 189 6.56 -21.44 30.05
N ALA A 190 5.35 -21.05 30.43
CA ALA A 190 4.82 -19.71 30.20
C ALA A 190 5.71 -18.64 30.84
N ASP A 191 6.09 -18.83 32.10
CA ASP A 191 6.98 -17.89 32.80
C ASP A 191 8.34 -17.75 32.11
N LYS A 192 8.93 -18.85 31.65
CA LYS A 192 10.20 -18.83 30.92
C LYS A 192 10.09 -18.08 29.59
N LYS A 193 9.04 -18.36 28.81
CA LYS A 193 8.79 -17.69 27.54
C LYS A 193 8.46 -16.21 27.73
N ALA A 194 7.68 -15.86 28.75
CA ALA A 194 7.38 -14.48 29.10
C ALA A 194 8.64 -13.69 29.52
N GLN A 195 9.58 -14.34 30.21
CA GLN A 195 10.91 -13.75 30.50
C GLN A 195 11.74 -13.59 29.21
N GLN A 196 11.72 -14.55 28.30
CA GLN A 196 12.39 -14.44 27.01
C GLN A 196 11.81 -13.34 26.12
N LEU A 197 10.51 -13.03 26.24
CA LEU A 197 9.83 -11.91 25.57
C LEU A 197 10.16 -10.55 26.22
N SER A 198 11.17 -10.46 27.06
CA SER A 198 11.56 -9.18 27.63
C SER A 198 12.23 -8.30 26.59
N PRO A 199 11.83 -7.04 26.49
CA PRO A 199 12.41 -6.11 25.52
C PRO A 199 13.84 -5.77 25.91
N ASP A 200 14.63 -5.54 24.88
CA ASP A 200 15.95 -4.95 25.00
C ASP A 200 15.84 -3.46 24.64
N LEU A 201 16.08 -2.58 25.61
CA LEU A 201 16.04 -1.13 25.43
C LEU A 201 17.44 -0.58 25.56
N VAL A 202 18.11 -0.42 24.42
CA VAL A 202 19.53 -0.02 24.37
C VAL A 202 19.69 1.31 23.66
N LYS A 203 20.43 2.21 24.28
CA LYS A 203 20.83 3.47 23.67
C LYS A 203 22.12 3.27 22.88
N ASP A 204 22.05 3.53 21.57
CA ASP A 204 23.20 3.55 20.67
C ASP A 204 23.34 4.95 20.06
N GLY A 205 24.35 5.68 20.52
CA GLY A 205 24.52 7.08 20.15
C GLY A 205 23.30 7.93 20.49
N ASN A 206 22.62 8.45 19.46
CA ASN A 206 21.41 9.27 19.59
C ASN A 206 20.12 8.47 19.34
N THR A 207 20.22 7.16 19.14
CA THR A 207 19.08 6.29 18.90
C THR A 207 18.81 5.41 20.12
N LEU A 208 17.56 5.39 20.58
CA LEU A 208 17.08 4.47 21.57
C LEU A 208 16.37 3.31 20.84
N ASN A 209 16.99 2.13 20.89
CA ASN A 209 16.51 0.94 20.24
C ASN A 209 15.69 0.11 21.21
N LEU A 210 14.40 -0.06 20.91
CA LEU A 210 13.50 -0.99 21.58
C LEU A 210 13.32 -2.21 20.69
N LYS A 211 13.90 -3.32 21.06
CA LYS A 211 13.84 -4.57 20.29
C LYS A 211 13.24 -5.69 21.14
N LEU A 212 12.25 -6.36 20.59
CA LEU A 212 11.72 -7.59 21.16
C LEU A 212 12.31 -8.80 20.45
N PRO A 213 12.62 -9.85 21.19
CA PRO A 213 13.02 -11.13 20.60
C PRO A 213 11.79 -11.88 20.03
N SER A 214 12.02 -12.70 19.02
CA SER A 214 11.01 -13.63 18.50
C SER A 214 10.97 -14.88 19.38
N VAL A 215 9.83 -15.16 20.01
CA VAL A 215 9.61 -16.35 20.84
C VAL A 215 8.45 -17.16 20.24
N GLU A 216 8.64 -18.44 20.06
CA GLU A 216 7.61 -19.33 19.51
C GLU A 216 6.41 -19.44 20.46
N GLY A 217 5.20 -19.17 19.93
CA GLY A 217 3.98 -19.10 20.73
C GLY A 217 3.92 -17.86 21.64
N GLY A 218 4.76 -16.85 21.40
CA GLY A 218 4.77 -15.60 22.14
C GLY A 218 4.39 -14.40 21.25
N ARG A 219 3.62 -13.48 21.81
CA ARG A 219 3.23 -12.19 21.25
C ARG A 219 3.42 -11.12 22.31
N ALA A 220 3.81 -9.91 21.92
CA ALA A 220 3.89 -8.78 22.84
C ALA A 220 3.36 -7.51 22.16
N ASP A 221 2.30 -6.95 22.71
CA ASP A 221 1.75 -5.68 22.25
C ASP A 221 2.42 -4.53 23.00
N LEU A 222 2.84 -3.50 22.26
CA LEU A 222 3.59 -2.37 22.77
C LEU A 222 2.74 -1.11 22.76
N THR A 223 2.61 -0.47 23.93
CA THR A 223 2.09 0.89 24.05
C THR A 223 3.22 1.80 24.52
N ILE A 224 3.62 2.73 23.67
CA ILE A 224 4.80 3.57 23.86
C ILE A 224 4.37 5.03 23.90
N THR A 225 4.73 5.74 24.95
CA THR A 225 4.55 7.20 25.05
C THR A 225 5.90 7.86 25.03
N VAL A 226 6.11 8.83 24.10
CA VAL A 226 7.35 9.57 23.90
C VAL A 226 7.10 11.06 23.83
N PRO A 227 8.11 11.92 23.99
CA PRO A 227 7.98 13.33 23.66
C PRO A 227 7.58 13.53 22.21
N ALA A 228 6.68 14.46 21.93
CA ALA A 228 6.15 14.72 20.59
C ALA A 228 7.23 14.96 19.52
N ILE A 229 8.40 15.48 19.92
CA ILE A 229 9.53 15.78 19.01
C ILE A 229 10.41 14.54 18.71
N ALA A 230 10.05 13.36 19.16
CA ALA A 230 10.80 12.13 18.94
C ALA A 230 10.69 11.66 17.50
N ALA A 231 11.78 11.72 16.74
CA ALA A 231 11.85 11.04 15.46
C ALA A 231 11.68 9.53 15.67
N THR A 232 10.74 8.92 14.93
CA THR A 232 10.30 7.56 15.24
C THR A 232 10.45 6.64 14.02
N THR A 233 11.12 5.52 14.20
CA THR A 233 11.23 4.45 13.21
C THR A 233 10.62 3.18 13.78
N VAL A 234 9.64 2.60 13.10
CA VAL A 234 8.95 1.39 13.53
C VAL A 234 9.07 0.30 12.48
N SER A 235 9.45 -0.88 12.92
CA SER A 235 9.46 -2.10 12.10
C SER A 235 8.60 -3.17 12.79
N ALA A 236 7.46 -3.47 12.19
CA ALA A 236 6.55 -4.53 12.63
C ALA A 236 6.60 -5.69 11.62
N ASN A 237 6.71 -6.92 12.11
CA ASN A 237 6.65 -8.07 11.24
C ASN A 237 5.24 -8.67 11.19
N HIS A 238 4.57 -8.86 12.35
CA HIS A 238 3.18 -9.27 12.46
C HIS A 238 2.49 -8.47 13.57
N GLY A 239 1.52 -7.65 13.21
CA GLY A 239 0.74 -6.80 14.11
C GLY A 239 0.53 -5.42 13.52
N ASP A 240 -0.47 -4.73 14.03
CA ASP A 240 -0.86 -3.40 13.58
C ASP A 240 0.04 -2.32 14.16
N VAL A 241 0.23 -1.24 13.40
CA VAL A 241 1.05 -0.09 13.82
C VAL A 241 0.18 1.16 13.89
N HIS A 242 0.09 1.76 15.08
CA HIS A 242 -0.62 3.01 15.32
C HIS A 242 0.35 4.08 15.82
N LEU A 243 0.53 5.15 15.05
CA LEU A 243 1.36 6.28 15.46
C LEU A 243 0.55 7.56 15.50
N SER A 244 0.65 8.30 16.59
CA SER A 244 -0.13 9.52 16.76
C SER A 244 0.60 10.64 17.51
N GLU A 245 0.19 11.89 17.22
CA GLU A 245 0.62 13.11 17.94
C GLU A 245 2.13 13.38 17.92
N LEU A 246 2.82 12.91 16.86
CA LEU A 246 4.26 13.11 16.67
C LEU A 246 4.54 14.40 15.87
N LYS A 247 5.54 15.17 16.31
CA LYS A 247 6.01 16.40 15.65
C LYS A 247 7.43 16.25 15.13
N ALA A 248 7.71 15.13 14.49
CA ALA A 248 9.02 14.75 13.99
C ALA A 248 8.89 13.75 12.83
N PRO A 249 9.97 13.45 12.09
CA PRO A 249 9.95 12.44 11.04
C PRO A 249 9.52 11.07 11.54
N VAL A 250 8.69 10.40 10.75
CA VAL A 250 8.16 9.06 11.03
C VAL A 250 8.48 8.13 9.88
N ASN A 251 9.11 6.99 10.19
CA ASN A 251 9.35 5.91 9.24
C ASN A 251 8.70 4.63 9.75
N VAL A 252 7.85 4.02 8.93
CA VAL A 252 7.14 2.78 9.30
C VAL A 252 7.36 1.72 8.24
N THR A 253 7.70 0.53 8.69
CA THR A 253 7.73 -0.67 7.84
C THR A 253 6.85 -1.74 8.49
N ALA A 254 5.82 -2.19 7.79
CA ALA A 254 4.98 -3.31 8.21
C ALA A 254 5.05 -4.43 7.17
N ASN A 255 5.35 -5.64 7.65
CA ASN A 255 5.32 -6.82 6.79
C ASN A 255 3.92 -7.45 6.76
N HIS A 256 3.23 -7.51 7.91
CA HIS A 256 1.85 -7.96 8.04
C HIS A 256 1.17 -7.16 9.15
N GLY A 257 0.03 -6.58 8.86
CA GLY A 257 -0.75 -5.73 9.75
C GLY A 257 -1.05 -4.38 9.13
N ASP A 258 -2.02 -3.69 9.68
CA ASP A 258 -2.46 -2.41 9.20
C ASP A 258 -1.61 -1.27 9.80
N ILE A 259 -1.43 -0.18 9.04
CA ILE A 259 -0.73 1.03 9.50
C ILE A 259 -1.75 2.15 9.62
N VAL A 260 -1.82 2.74 10.81
CA VAL A 260 -2.67 3.90 11.10
C VAL A 260 -1.82 5.05 11.64
N LEU A 261 -1.82 6.18 10.94
CA LEU A 261 -1.08 7.37 11.29
C LEU A 261 -2.02 8.54 11.49
N SER A 262 -1.89 9.27 12.59
CA SER A 262 -2.77 10.41 12.87
C SER A 262 -2.05 11.56 13.56
N ALA A 263 -2.45 12.80 13.25
CA ALA A 263 -1.96 14.02 13.88
C ALA A 263 -0.41 14.11 13.90
N ILE A 264 0.24 13.84 12.75
CA ILE A 264 1.69 13.91 12.63
C ILE A 264 2.10 15.23 11.97
N THR A 265 3.09 15.89 12.56
CA THR A 265 3.74 17.07 11.97
C THR A 265 5.19 16.73 11.64
N GLY A 266 5.45 16.42 10.38
CA GLY A 266 6.74 16.01 9.87
C GLY A 266 6.63 15.10 8.65
N PRO A 267 7.76 14.77 8.01
CA PRO A 267 7.79 13.79 6.92
C PRO A 267 7.36 12.41 7.41
N VAL A 268 6.56 11.75 6.60
CA VAL A 268 6.12 10.37 6.82
C VAL A 268 6.61 9.51 5.67
N ALA A 269 7.28 8.40 5.98
CA ALA A 269 7.61 7.35 5.03
C ALA A 269 7.04 6.01 5.54
N ALA A 270 6.21 5.38 4.74
CA ALA A 270 5.61 4.09 5.06
C ALA A 270 5.94 3.07 3.98
N HIS A 271 6.34 1.89 4.40
CA HIS A 271 6.62 0.76 3.52
C HIS A 271 5.75 -0.44 3.90
N ILE A 272 4.89 -0.87 2.96
CA ILE A 272 3.91 -1.93 3.17
C ILE A 272 4.32 -3.13 2.32
N ASN A 273 4.56 -4.27 2.96
CA ASN A 273 5.08 -5.46 2.26
C ASN A 273 4.00 -6.51 1.93
N ASN A 274 2.80 -6.37 2.48
CA ASN A 274 1.74 -7.37 2.30
C ASN A 274 0.50 -6.77 1.64
N GLY A 275 0.01 -7.44 0.59
CA GLY A 275 -1.19 -7.05 -0.13
C GLY A 275 -2.52 -7.13 0.65
N ASP A 276 -2.53 -7.73 1.84
CA ASP A 276 -3.70 -7.78 2.72
C ASP A 276 -3.72 -6.66 3.77
N SER A 277 -2.61 -5.93 3.92
CA SER A 277 -2.48 -4.82 4.87
C SER A 277 -3.09 -3.53 4.32
N SER A 278 -3.74 -2.77 5.18
CA SER A 278 -4.31 -1.47 4.85
C SER A 278 -3.46 -0.34 5.44
N PHE A 279 -3.48 0.81 4.78
CA PHE A 279 -2.81 2.02 5.25
C PHE A 279 -3.81 3.15 5.43
N SER A 280 -3.79 3.77 6.59
CA SER A 280 -4.61 4.93 6.91
C SER A 280 -3.74 6.06 7.43
N ALA A 281 -3.87 7.26 6.87
CA ALA A 281 -3.19 8.46 7.31
C ALA A 281 -4.16 9.64 7.38
N HIS A 282 -4.23 10.29 8.54
CA HIS A 282 -5.16 11.39 8.76
C HIS A 282 -4.48 12.55 9.51
N SER A 283 -4.77 13.78 9.09
CA SER A 283 -4.27 15.01 9.73
C SER A 283 -2.74 15.06 9.79
N ILE A 284 -2.08 14.92 8.64
CA ILE A 284 -0.61 14.99 8.52
C ILE A 284 -0.20 16.36 7.98
N THR A 285 0.72 17.02 8.68
CA THR A 285 1.40 18.23 8.21
C THR A 285 2.82 17.89 7.78
N GLY A 286 3.03 17.68 6.49
CA GLY A 286 4.31 17.29 5.90
C GLY A 286 4.14 16.33 4.71
N PRO A 287 5.23 15.99 4.01
CA PRO A 287 5.19 15.05 2.91
C PRO A 287 4.87 13.64 3.40
N VAL A 288 4.06 12.92 2.61
CA VAL A 288 3.70 11.51 2.87
C VAL A 288 4.15 10.67 1.69
N ASN A 289 5.08 9.75 1.93
CA ASN A 289 5.53 8.75 0.96
C ASN A 289 5.05 7.37 1.41
N VAL A 290 4.33 6.67 0.54
CA VAL A 290 3.90 5.29 0.76
C VAL A 290 4.40 4.43 -0.38
N GLU A 291 5.09 3.38 -0.06
CA GLU A 291 5.65 2.43 -1.02
C GLU A 291 5.24 1.00 -0.70
N GLY A 292 5.10 0.18 -1.73
CA GLY A 292 4.95 -1.26 -1.60
C GLY A 292 3.60 -1.82 -2.04
N LYS A 293 3.05 -2.78 -1.27
CA LYS A 293 1.82 -3.49 -1.64
C LYS A 293 0.83 -3.47 -0.48
N GLY A 294 -0.41 -3.08 -0.78
CA GLY A 294 -1.45 -2.99 0.24
C GLY A 294 -2.83 -3.34 -0.30
N ARG A 295 -3.77 -3.54 0.62
CA ARG A 295 -5.18 -3.76 0.28
C ARG A 295 -5.89 -2.43 0.06
N ASP A 296 -6.20 -1.73 1.14
CA ASP A 296 -6.90 -0.47 1.10
C ASP A 296 -5.98 0.68 1.54
N LEU A 297 -6.18 1.84 0.95
CA LEU A 297 -5.40 3.03 1.25
C LEU A 297 -6.36 4.20 1.47
N THR A 298 -6.32 4.79 2.67
CA THR A 298 -7.16 5.92 3.05
C THR A 298 -6.29 7.06 3.54
N ILE A 299 -6.29 8.19 2.85
CA ILE A 299 -5.48 9.35 3.21
C ILE A 299 -6.35 10.60 3.19
N SER A 300 -6.40 11.31 4.30
CA SER A 300 -7.22 12.52 4.44
C SER A 300 -6.53 13.63 5.24
N ASP A 301 -6.91 14.89 4.93
CA ASP A 301 -6.46 16.09 5.64
C ASP A 301 -4.93 16.24 5.67
N ILE A 302 -4.30 16.19 4.50
CA ILE A 302 -2.85 16.30 4.35
C ILE A 302 -2.46 17.67 3.82
N THR A 303 -1.51 18.34 4.48
CA THR A 303 -0.99 19.63 4.03
C THR A 303 0.31 19.57 3.23
N GLY A 304 0.94 18.40 3.15
CA GLY A 304 2.14 18.14 2.35
C GLY A 304 1.87 17.43 1.03
N PRO A 305 2.89 17.28 0.17
CA PRO A 305 2.78 16.46 -1.03
C PRO A 305 2.67 14.97 -0.65
N ILE A 306 1.92 14.24 -1.47
CA ILE A 306 1.76 12.80 -1.34
C ILE A 306 2.39 12.10 -2.54
N ASN A 307 3.17 11.09 -2.28
CA ASN A 307 3.69 10.18 -3.27
C ASN A 307 3.35 8.74 -2.87
N LEU A 308 2.58 8.09 -3.71
CA LEU A 308 2.13 6.71 -3.54
C LEU A 308 2.69 5.90 -4.70
N ASP A 309 3.55 4.93 -4.40
CA ASP A 309 4.20 4.08 -5.41
C ASP A 309 4.07 2.61 -5.02
N GLY A 310 3.27 1.86 -5.75
CA GLY A 310 3.09 0.44 -5.48
C GLY A 310 1.77 -0.14 -5.97
N ASP A 311 1.50 -1.38 -5.59
CA ASP A 311 0.31 -2.10 -6.00
C ASP A 311 -0.74 -2.10 -4.88
N ILE A 312 -1.83 -1.38 -5.08
CA ILE A 312 -2.99 -1.36 -4.19
C ILE A 312 -4.08 -2.25 -4.80
N PHE A 313 -4.48 -3.29 -4.06
CA PHE A 313 -5.43 -4.30 -4.54
C PHE A 313 -6.88 -3.99 -4.18
N GLY A 314 -7.12 -3.17 -3.17
CA GLY A 314 -8.42 -2.70 -2.73
C GLY A 314 -8.71 -1.27 -3.18
N THR A 315 -9.45 -0.54 -2.37
CA THR A 315 -9.85 0.84 -2.65
C THR A 315 -8.77 1.83 -2.21
N THR A 316 -8.45 2.79 -3.07
CA THR A 316 -7.68 3.97 -2.71
C THR A 316 -8.63 5.15 -2.56
N HIS A 317 -8.69 5.71 -1.36
CA HIS A 317 -9.48 6.90 -1.05
C HIS A 317 -8.57 8.02 -0.57
N LEU A 318 -8.60 9.16 -1.28
CA LEU A 318 -7.83 10.36 -0.96
C LEU A 318 -8.80 11.52 -0.77
N GLU A 319 -8.62 12.31 0.28
CA GLU A 319 -9.54 13.40 0.60
C GLU A 319 -8.80 14.61 1.18
N ARG A 320 -9.12 15.81 0.72
CA ARG A 320 -8.59 17.10 1.21
C ARG A 320 -7.06 17.12 1.37
N ILE A 321 -6.38 17.17 0.24
CA ILE A 321 -4.92 17.27 0.17
C ILE A 321 -4.52 18.62 -0.41
N SER A 322 -3.93 19.48 0.41
CA SER A 322 -3.63 20.85 0.02
C SER A 322 -2.38 21.02 -0.86
N SER A 323 -1.74 19.95 -1.27
CA SER A 323 -0.54 19.93 -2.10
C SER A 323 -0.60 18.85 -3.17
N ALA A 324 0.49 18.66 -3.93
CA ALA A 324 0.54 17.73 -5.04
C ALA A 324 0.34 16.28 -4.61
N VAL A 325 -0.42 15.54 -5.41
CA VAL A 325 -0.62 14.09 -5.28
C VAL A 325 -0.03 13.41 -6.50
N ARG A 326 0.75 12.38 -6.25
CA ARG A 326 1.21 11.41 -7.22
C ARG A 326 0.82 10.01 -6.74
N PHE A 327 0.08 9.31 -7.58
CA PHE A 327 -0.28 7.91 -7.37
C PHE A 327 0.20 7.11 -8.58
N HIS A 328 1.11 6.19 -8.35
CA HIS A 328 1.70 5.37 -9.39
C HIS A 328 1.56 3.89 -9.06
N THR A 329 0.97 3.14 -9.98
CA THR A 329 0.85 1.68 -9.93
C THR A 329 1.16 1.10 -11.31
N MET A 330 1.24 -0.23 -11.44
CA MET A 330 1.39 -0.89 -12.74
C MET A 330 0.27 -0.56 -13.75
N ARG A 331 -0.90 -0.12 -13.30
CA ARG A 331 -2.09 0.11 -14.13
C ARG A 331 -2.54 1.55 -14.22
N THR A 332 -2.16 2.38 -13.27
CA THR A 332 -2.65 3.76 -13.16
C THR A 332 -1.51 4.68 -12.75
N ASP A 333 -1.25 5.72 -13.52
CA ASP A 333 -0.42 6.88 -13.14
C ASP A 333 -1.36 8.09 -13.06
N PHE A 334 -1.52 8.60 -11.84
CA PHE A 334 -2.42 9.70 -11.54
C PHE A 334 -1.65 10.79 -10.79
N ARG A 335 -1.79 12.03 -11.24
CA ARG A 335 -1.14 13.20 -10.65
C ARG A 335 -2.06 14.39 -10.66
N LEU A 336 -2.04 15.15 -9.57
CA LEU A 336 -2.74 16.43 -9.48
C LEU A 336 -1.97 17.41 -8.59
N ALA A 337 -2.28 18.70 -8.70
CA ALA A 337 -1.59 19.73 -7.92
C ALA A 337 -2.21 19.94 -6.53
N ARG A 338 -3.53 19.79 -6.41
CA ARG A 338 -4.27 19.94 -5.15
C ARG A 338 -5.61 19.24 -5.22
N LEU A 339 -6.04 18.66 -4.14
CA LEU A 339 -7.32 17.99 -3.98
C LEU A 339 -8.14 18.68 -2.87
N ASP A 340 -9.19 19.39 -3.24
CA ASP A 340 -10.08 20.04 -2.28
C ASP A 340 -11.24 19.12 -1.86
N GLY A 341 -11.65 18.21 -2.75
CA GLY A 341 -12.63 17.17 -2.50
C GLY A 341 -11.99 15.80 -2.26
N GLU A 342 -12.40 14.84 -3.07
CA GLU A 342 -11.98 13.44 -2.90
C GLU A 342 -11.58 12.77 -4.22
N VAL A 343 -10.75 11.75 -4.12
CA VAL A 343 -10.42 10.80 -5.19
C VAL A 343 -10.69 9.41 -4.68
N GLU A 344 -11.45 8.64 -5.43
CA GLU A 344 -11.65 7.22 -5.18
C GLU A 344 -11.21 6.39 -6.38
N ILE A 345 -10.35 5.41 -6.13
CA ILE A 345 -9.90 4.44 -7.12
C ILE A 345 -10.33 3.06 -6.66
N SER A 346 -11.38 2.56 -7.26
CA SER A 346 -11.99 1.27 -6.93
C SER A 346 -11.23 0.09 -7.55
N PRO A 347 -11.16 -1.07 -6.92
CA PRO A 347 -10.66 -2.29 -7.55
C PRO A 347 -11.52 -2.73 -8.75
N ASN A 348 -12.80 -2.34 -8.79
CA ASN A 348 -13.79 -2.69 -9.82
C ASN A 348 -13.74 -1.81 -11.07
N ALA A 349 -12.59 -1.24 -11.39
CA ALA A 349 -12.34 -0.44 -12.58
C ALA A 349 -12.98 0.96 -12.63
N ASP A 350 -13.49 1.49 -11.55
CA ASP A 350 -13.94 2.88 -11.48
C ASP A 350 -12.88 3.79 -10.84
N LEU A 351 -12.75 5.01 -11.37
CA LEU A 351 -11.92 6.08 -10.82
C LEU A 351 -12.73 7.36 -10.83
N SER A 352 -12.94 7.94 -9.67
CA SER A 352 -13.59 9.24 -9.53
C SER A 352 -12.67 10.24 -8.86
N ALA A 353 -12.74 11.50 -9.29
CA ALA A 353 -12.10 12.63 -8.63
C ALA A 353 -13.06 13.81 -8.63
N ASP A 354 -13.29 14.40 -7.47
CA ASP A 354 -14.12 15.58 -7.27
C ASP A 354 -13.29 16.72 -6.69
N GLN A 355 -13.51 17.93 -7.20
CA GLN A 355 -12.89 19.17 -6.74
C GLN A 355 -11.35 19.11 -6.68
N ALA A 356 -10.73 18.85 -7.81
CA ALA A 356 -9.28 18.86 -7.93
C ALA A 356 -8.75 20.02 -8.78
N VAL A 357 -7.53 20.45 -8.48
CA VAL A 357 -6.82 21.50 -9.21
C VAL A 357 -5.67 20.89 -10.01
N GLY A 358 -5.68 21.16 -11.30
CA GLY A 358 -4.65 20.70 -12.24
C GLY A 358 -3.30 21.42 -12.09
N PRO A 359 -2.28 20.93 -12.81
CA PRO A 359 -2.41 19.95 -13.88
C PRO A 359 -2.81 18.55 -13.35
N LEU A 360 -3.94 18.02 -13.85
CA LEU A 360 -4.35 16.65 -13.62
C LEU A 360 -3.87 15.80 -14.78
N ILE A 361 -3.06 14.77 -14.50
CA ILE A 361 -2.57 13.82 -15.49
C ILE A 361 -3.01 12.44 -15.04
N LEU A 362 -3.78 11.75 -15.86
CA LEU A 362 -4.26 10.39 -15.61
C LEU A 362 -3.96 9.51 -16.79
N THR A 363 -3.18 8.47 -16.57
CA THR A 363 -2.95 7.41 -17.54
C THR A 363 -3.40 6.09 -16.96
N THR A 364 -4.36 5.45 -17.61
CA THR A 364 -4.90 4.16 -17.17
C THR A 364 -5.31 3.30 -18.37
N ARG A 365 -5.76 2.05 -18.15
CA ARG A 365 -6.06 1.13 -19.27
C ARG A 365 -7.50 0.66 -19.34
N ASN A 366 -8.14 0.39 -18.23
CA ASN A 366 -9.48 -0.23 -18.20
C ASN A 366 -10.25 0.32 -17.01
N ARG A 367 -10.65 1.62 -17.08
CA ARG A 367 -11.42 2.26 -16.02
C ARG A 367 -12.52 3.13 -16.59
N ASN A 368 -13.66 3.17 -15.90
CA ASN A 368 -14.60 4.26 -16.04
C ASN A 368 -14.07 5.43 -15.21
N ILE A 369 -13.96 6.58 -15.82
CA ILE A 369 -13.35 7.76 -15.24
C ILE A 369 -14.40 8.85 -15.09
N THR A 370 -14.57 9.35 -13.89
CA THR A 370 -15.46 10.48 -13.59
C THR A 370 -14.64 11.57 -12.91
N LEU A 371 -14.42 12.66 -13.62
CA LEU A 371 -13.71 13.84 -13.12
C LEU A 371 -14.72 14.98 -12.99
N ASP A 372 -15.11 15.31 -11.75
CA ASP A 372 -16.06 16.38 -11.49
C ASP A 372 -15.39 17.62 -10.91
N ARG A 373 -15.74 18.79 -11.46
CA ARG A 373 -15.22 20.10 -11.03
C ARG A 373 -13.69 20.17 -10.95
N ILE A 374 -13.03 19.84 -12.05
CA ILE A 374 -11.58 19.94 -12.16
C ILE A 374 -11.19 21.27 -12.79
N SER A 375 -10.37 22.09 -12.15
CA SER A 375 -9.87 23.34 -12.69
C SER A 375 -8.43 23.21 -13.20
N GLY A 376 -8.06 24.02 -14.20
CA GLY A 376 -6.73 23.98 -14.83
C GLY A 376 -6.59 22.91 -15.89
N ASP A 377 -5.35 22.53 -16.20
CA ASP A 377 -5.07 21.58 -17.28
C ASP A 377 -5.46 20.14 -16.91
N ILE A 378 -6.08 19.44 -17.84
CA ILE A 378 -6.54 18.04 -17.69
C ILE A 378 -5.98 17.21 -18.83
N SER A 379 -5.30 16.13 -18.53
CA SER A 379 -4.81 15.15 -19.50
C SER A 379 -5.20 13.74 -19.07
N VAL A 380 -6.06 13.10 -19.84
CA VAL A 380 -6.56 11.74 -19.60
C VAL A 380 -6.19 10.85 -20.77
N THR A 381 -5.53 9.74 -20.50
CA THR A 381 -5.28 8.67 -21.47
C THR A 381 -5.85 7.38 -20.91
N ASN A 382 -6.83 6.80 -21.59
CA ASN A 382 -7.48 5.54 -21.23
C ASN A 382 -7.61 4.61 -22.44
N HIS A 383 -7.71 3.31 -22.20
CA HIS A 383 -7.91 2.34 -23.31
C HIS A 383 -9.34 1.84 -23.38
N ASN A 384 -9.98 1.55 -22.26
CA ASN A 384 -11.35 1.03 -22.22
C ASN A 384 -12.10 1.61 -21.02
N GLY A 385 -13.36 1.93 -21.23
CA GLY A 385 -14.27 2.52 -20.27
C GLY A 385 -14.71 3.91 -20.68
N SER A 386 -15.75 4.43 -20.06
CA SER A 386 -16.23 5.80 -20.27
C SER A 386 -15.31 6.82 -19.61
N VAL A 387 -15.30 8.04 -20.17
CA VAL A 387 -14.58 9.18 -19.58
C VAL A 387 -15.54 10.36 -19.50
N ASP A 388 -15.90 10.72 -18.28
CA ASP A 388 -16.76 11.85 -17.97
C ASP A 388 -15.95 12.94 -17.28
N VAL A 389 -15.85 14.13 -17.89
CA VAL A 389 -15.08 15.26 -17.38
C VAL A 389 -15.96 16.50 -17.24
N THR A 390 -16.07 17.04 -16.05
CA THR A 390 -16.68 18.34 -15.78
C THR A 390 -15.57 19.32 -15.37
N ALA A 391 -15.26 20.27 -16.22
CA ALA A 391 -14.24 21.29 -15.96
C ALA A 391 -14.81 22.45 -15.15
N ALA A 392 -14.04 22.94 -14.17
CA ALA A 392 -14.35 24.13 -13.38
C ALA A 392 -13.52 25.35 -13.84
N PRO A 393 -14.02 26.58 -13.66
CA PRO A 393 -13.21 27.78 -13.90
C PRO A 393 -12.00 27.88 -12.91
N PRO A 394 -10.83 28.35 -13.35
CA PRO A 394 -10.48 28.72 -14.74
C PRO A 394 -10.27 27.47 -15.61
N LEU A 395 -10.80 27.52 -16.85
CA LEU A 395 -10.63 26.43 -17.81
C LEU A 395 -9.17 26.39 -18.30
N GLY A 396 -8.49 25.28 -18.09
CA GLY A 396 -7.20 24.97 -18.68
C GLY A 396 -7.32 24.20 -20.00
N ASN A 397 -6.21 23.68 -20.51
CA ASN A 397 -6.23 22.77 -21.64
C ASN A 397 -6.80 21.42 -21.21
N ILE A 398 -7.67 20.86 -22.03
CA ILE A 398 -8.24 19.52 -21.80
C ILE A 398 -7.81 18.62 -22.94
N THR A 399 -7.15 17.54 -22.64
CA THR A 399 -6.79 16.49 -23.60
C THR A 399 -7.34 15.16 -23.09
N VAL A 400 -8.26 14.57 -23.82
CA VAL A 400 -8.80 13.24 -23.54
C VAL A 400 -8.52 12.33 -24.73
N GLU A 401 -7.73 11.29 -24.48
CA GLU A 401 -7.46 10.23 -25.43
C GLU A 401 -8.03 8.92 -24.88
N ASN A 402 -9.12 8.44 -25.46
CA ASN A 402 -9.71 7.14 -25.16
C ASN A 402 -9.64 6.24 -26.38
N ARG A 403 -9.62 4.94 -26.19
CA ARG A 403 -9.68 3.99 -27.30
C ARG A 403 -11.08 3.43 -27.48
N ASN A 404 -11.67 2.93 -26.40
CA ASN A 404 -12.99 2.31 -26.42
C ASN A 404 -13.85 2.83 -25.26
N GLY A 405 -14.96 3.42 -25.59
CA GLY A 405 -15.94 3.98 -24.67
C GLY A 405 -16.23 5.45 -24.95
N ASP A 406 -17.34 5.90 -24.42
CA ASP A 406 -17.84 7.25 -24.65
C ASP A 406 -17.02 8.28 -23.87
N VAL A 407 -16.92 9.48 -24.43
CA VAL A 407 -16.22 10.61 -23.81
C VAL A 407 -17.17 11.78 -23.71
N ASN A 408 -17.53 12.13 -22.49
CA ASN A 408 -18.35 13.30 -22.18
C ASN A 408 -17.48 14.39 -21.56
N VAL A 409 -17.44 15.57 -22.16
CA VAL A 409 -16.73 16.71 -21.59
C VAL A 409 -17.71 17.84 -21.40
N THR A 410 -17.85 18.28 -20.15
CA THR A 410 -18.67 19.43 -19.76
C THR A 410 -17.76 20.59 -19.41
N VAL A 411 -17.96 21.72 -20.10
CA VAL A 411 -17.18 22.95 -19.87
C VAL A 411 -18.08 24.07 -19.34
N PRO A 412 -17.53 25.07 -18.62
CA PRO A 412 -18.29 26.19 -18.13
C PRO A 412 -18.94 26.97 -19.27
N GLU A 413 -20.19 27.33 -19.11
CA GLU A 413 -20.99 28.02 -20.14
C GLU A 413 -20.35 29.32 -20.65
N GLN A 414 -19.61 30.02 -19.80
CA GLN A 414 -18.95 31.30 -20.14
C GLN A 414 -17.48 31.12 -20.58
N ALA A 415 -17.02 29.90 -20.75
CA ALA A 415 -15.64 29.60 -21.13
C ALA A 415 -15.38 29.99 -22.59
N SER A 416 -14.16 30.48 -22.85
CA SER A 416 -13.64 30.71 -24.20
C SER A 416 -12.54 29.66 -24.48
N PHE A 417 -12.65 28.92 -25.58
CA PHE A 417 -11.72 27.84 -25.89
C PHE A 417 -11.73 27.50 -27.38
N THR A 418 -10.75 26.75 -27.82
CA THR A 418 -10.71 26.10 -29.14
C THR A 418 -10.90 24.59 -28.93
N VAL A 419 -11.77 23.97 -29.70
CA VAL A 419 -12.04 22.54 -29.60
C VAL A 419 -11.63 21.77 -30.85
N GLN A 420 -11.15 20.55 -30.64
CA GLN A 420 -10.89 19.52 -31.64
C GLN A 420 -11.40 18.20 -31.10
N ALA A 421 -12.46 17.66 -31.67
CA ALA A 421 -13.03 16.40 -31.26
C ALA A 421 -13.12 15.45 -32.47
N GLU A 422 -12.71 14.21 -32.29
CA GLU A 422 -12.65 13.21 -33.33
C GLU A 422 -12.97 11.81 -32.79
N THR A 423 -13.87 11.09 -33.46
CA THR A 423 -14.13 9.66 -33.25
C THR A 423 -14.02 8.90 -34.56
N THR A 424 -13.54 7.65 -34.50
CA THR A 424 -13.48 6.78 -35.70
C THR A 424 -14.78 6.00 -35.86
N ASN A 425 -15.32 5.43 -34.80
CA ASN A 425 -16.57 4.68 -34.82
C ASN A 425 -17.45 5.14 -33.65
N GLY A 426 -18.27 6.12 -33.87
CA GLY A 426 -19.19 6.70 -32.90
C GLY A 426 -19.82 7.97 -33.42
N ASP A 427 -20.61 8.62 -32.61
CA ASP A 427 -21.27 9.89 -32.92
C ASP A 427 -20.58 11.06 -32.19
N VAL A 428 -20.73 12.27 -32.73
CA VAL A 428 -20.23 13.49 -32.12
C VAL A 428 -21.35 14.48 -31.91
N GLU A 429 -21.47 14.99 -30.70
CA GLU A 429 -22.48 15.97 -30.31
C GLU A 429 -21.86 17.15 -29.57
N ASN A 430 -22.37 18.38 -29.78
CA ASN A 430 -21.92 19.54 -29.03
C ASN A 430 -23.04 20.56 -28.83
N ASP A 431 -23.05 21.18 -27.65
CA ASP A 431 -24.00 22.25 -27.26
C ASP A 431 -23.62 23.65 -27.81
N PHE A 432 -22.47 23.78 -28.46
CA PHE A 432 -21.91 25.06 -28.91
C PHE A 432 -22.22 25.42 -30.37
N SER A 433 -23.06 24.58 -31.00
CA SER A 433 -23.45 24.77 -32.44
C SER A 433 -22.25 24.77 -33.39
N ILE A 434 -21.20 24.06 -33.06
CA ILE A 434 -20.02 23.87 -33.91
C ILE A 434 -20.39 22.86 -35.01
N PRO A 435 -20.14 23.18 -36.30
CA PRO A 435 -20.47 22.26 -37.39
C PRO A 435 -19.70 20.94 -37.27
N THR A 436 -20.41 19.83 -37.38
CA THR A 436 -19.84 18.51 -37.44
C THR A 436 -19.50 18.13 -38.88
N GLN A 437 -18.39 17.43 -39.05
CA GLN A 437 -17.98 16.83 -40.32
C GLN A 437 -18.08 15.32 -40.20
N GLU A 438 -18.80 14.69 -41.11
CA GLU A 438 -19.03 13.26 -41.15
C GLU A 438 -18.45 12.66 -42.45
N ASN A 439 -17.68 11.60 -42.27
CA ASN A 439 -17.16 10.81 -43.39
C ASN A 439 -17.20 9.33 -43.01
N ASP A 440 -18.10 8.56 -43.58
CA ASP A 440 -18.40 7.13 -43.36
C ASP A 440 -18.15 6.57 -41.92
N THR A 441 -16.89 6.55 -41.48
CA THR A 441 -16.48 6.02 -40.17
C THR A 441 -15.86 7.08 -39.25
N HIS A 442 -15.45 8.23 -39.82
CA HIS A 442 -14.82 9.31 -39.05
C HIS A 442 -15.77 10.49 -38.87
N LYS A 443 -16.05 10.85 -37.63
CA LYS A 443 -16.83 12.02 -37.31
C LYS A 443 -15.99 12.97 -36.46
N ASN A 444 -16.02 14.24 -36.79
CA ASN A 444 -15.27 15.23 -36.06
C ASN A 444 -15.99 16.58 -36.03
N PHE A 445 -15.63 17.39 -35.07
CA PHE A 445 -15.89 18.83 -35.10
C PHE A 445 -14.70 19.62 -34.57
N SER A 446 -14.47 20.77 -35.14
CA SER A 446 -13.46 21.71 -34.68
C SER A 446 -13.95 23.15 -34.81
N GLY A 447 -13.62 23.95 -33.83
CA GLY A 447 -14.08 25.36 -33.81
C GLY A 447 -13.53 26.14 -32.62
N THR A 448 -13.83 27.44 -32.63
CA THR A 448 -13.45 28.33 -31.55
C THR A 448 -14.70 28.93 -30.93
N VAL A 449 -14.81 28.82 -29.60
CA VAL A 449 -15.89 29.38 -28.79
C VAL A 449 -15.38 30.63 -28.10
N GLY A 450 -16.13 31.74 -28.19
CA GLY A 450 -15.76 33.01 -27.59
C GLY A 450 -14.48 33.61 -28.22
N LYS A 451 -13.52 33.96 -27.38
CA LYS A 451 -12.23 34.56 -27.83
C LYS A 451 -11.15 33.51 -28.10
N GLY A 452 -11.47 32.22 -27.95
CA GLY A 452 -10.46 31.16 -27.92
C GLY A 452 -9.65 31.18 -26.62
N GLY A 453 -8.52 30.51 -26.60
CA GLY A 453 -7.64 30.40 -25.45
C GLY A 453 -7.27 28.96 -25.18
N SER A 454 -7.86 28.33 -24.16
CA SER A 454 -7.60 26.92 -23.84
C SER A 454 -7.95 25.97 -24.98
N LEU A 455 -7.18 24.92 -25.16
CA LEU A 455 -7.44 23.87 -26.15
C LEU A 455 -8.18 22.69 -25.49
N VAL A 456 -9.33 22.34 -26.05
CA VAL A 456 -10.08 21.13 -25.69
C VAL A 456 -9.91 20.12 -26.84
N ARG A 457 -9.11 19.08 -26.60
CA ARG A 457 -8.89 17.99 -27.55
C ARG A 457 -9.50 16.73 -27.03
N ILE A 458 -10.36 16.09 -27.82
CA ILE A 458 -11.05 14.86 -27.46
C ILE A 458 -10.89 13.86 -28.60
N THR A 459 -10.36 12.68 -28.31
CA THR A 459 -10.18 11.64 -29.32
C THR A 459 -10.63 10.31 -28.74
N THR A 460 -11.48 9.58 -29.48
CA THR A 460 -11.81 8.18 -29.21
C THR A 460 -11.79 7.37 -30.52
N SER A 461 -11.52 6.07 -30.43
CA SER A 461 -11.58 5.21 -31.60
C SER A 461 -12.92 4.48 -31.73
N GLN A 462 -13.55 4.13 -30.61
CA GLN A 462 -14.85 3.49 -30.55
C GLN A 462 -15.65 4.06 -29.37
N GLY A 463 -16.67 4.83 -29.65
CA GLY A 463 -17.53 5.48 -28.68
C GLY A 463 -17.92 6.88 -29.13
N ASP A 464 -18.92 7.41 -28.47
CA ASP A 464 -19.48 8.70 -28.78
C ASP A 464 -18.73 9.82 -28.06
N ILE A 465 -18.68 11.01 -28.66
CA ILE A 465 -18.13 12.20 -28.04
C ILE A 465 -19.24 13.22 -27.83
N SER A 466 -19.41 13.67 -26.59
CA SER A 466 -20.37 14.70 -26.24
C SER A 466 -19.67 15.88 -25.54
N LEU A 467 -19.77 17.08 -26.11
CA LEU A 467 -19.28 18.32 -25.54
C LEU A 467 -20.45 19.16 -25.04
N LYS A 468 -20.60 19.25 -23.73
CA LYS A 468 -21.72 19.91 -23.07
C LYS A 468 -21.29 21.25 -22.43
N LYS A 469 -22.24 22.11 -22.21
CA LYS A 469 -22.08 23.33 -21.43
C LYS A 469 -22.89 23.25 -20.13
N ALA A 470 -22.31 23.74 -19.03
CA ALA A 470 -23.01 23.82 -17.76
C ALA A 470 -22.57 25.06 -16.96
N SER A 471 -23.43 25.46 -16.02
CA SER A 471 -23.05 26.43 -15.01
C SER A 471 -22.26 25.74 -13.92
N VAL A 472 -20.94 25.89 -13.95
CA VAL A 472 -20.03 25.28 -12.97
C VAL A 472 -19.39 26.37 -12.12
N ALA A 473 -19.52 26.23 -10.78
CA ALA A 473 -18.91 27.18 -9.85
C ALA A 473 -17.38 26.97 -9.80
N PRO A 474 -16.59 28.08 -9.65
CA PRO A 474 -15.14 27.95 -9.44
C PRO A 474 -14.84 27.23 -8.11
N LEU A 475 -13.69 26.57 -8.05
CA LEU A 475 -13.20 25.96 -6.83
C LEU A 475 -12.82 27.02 -5.78
N PRO A 476 -12.82 26.68 -4.49
CA PRO A 476 -12.33 27.55 -3.43
C PRO A 476 -10.89 28.01 -3.70
N PRO A 477 -10.50 29.22 -3.28
CA PRO A 477 -9.12 29.66 -3.39
C PRO A 477 -8.22 28.75 -2.55
N ALA A 478 -6.96 28.59 -2.97
CA ALA A 478 -5.99 27.80 -2.22
C ALA A 478 -5.91 28.30 -0.77
N PRO A 479 -5.89 27.39 0.21
CA PRO A 479 -5.62 27.78 1.58
C PRO A 479 -4.29 28.53 1.66
N PRO A 480 -4.17 29.56 2.52
CA PRO A 480 -2.92 30.29 2.66
C PRO A 480 -1.80 29.32 3.05
N PRO A 481 -0.58 29.49 2.50
CA PRO A 481 0.53 28.64 2.88
C PRO A 481 0.72 28.69 4.38
N LEU A 482 0.86 27.52 5.00
CA LEU A 482 1.15 27.44 6.42
C LEU A 482 2.44 28.20 6.72
N PRO A 483 2.48 28.97 7.82
CA PRO A 483 3.72 29.58 8.27
C PRO A 483 4.76 28.47 8.48
N PRO A 484 6.05 28.72 8.20
CA PRO A 484 7.08 27.72 8.42
C PRO A 484 7.04 27.23 9.86
N LEU A 485 6.96 25.91 10.04
CA LEU A 485 6.97 25.32 11.38
C LEU A 485 8.35 25.57 11.99
N SER A 486 8.41 26.27 13.09
CA SER A 486 9.65 26.54 13.83
C SER A 486 9.58 25.84 15.18
N ILE A 487 10.33 24.77 15.35
CA ILE A 487 10.51 24.05 16.60
C ILE A 487 11.82 24.55 17.23
N ARG A 488 11.78 24.97 18.49
CA ARG A 488 12.96 25.32 19.27
C ARG A 488 13.17 24.31 20.37
N GLY A 489 14.34 23.70 20.42
CA GLY A 489 14.79 22.90 21.54
C GLY A 489 15.09 23.79 22.77
N SER A 490 14.98 23.22 23.95
CA SER A 490 15.38 23.88 25.21
C SER A 490 16.87 24.21 25.28
N ASP A 491 17.69 23.56 24.48
CA ASP A 491 19.13 23.74 24.31
C ASP A 491 19.50 24.87 23.32
N GLY A 492 18.50 25.56 22.75
CA GLY A 492 18.71 26.63 21.76
C GLY A 492 18.75 26.12 20.31
N SER A 493 18.64 24.82 20.09
CA SER A 493 18.50 24.26 18.73
C SER A 493 17.20 24.72 18.08
N LYS A 494 17.20 24.80 16.75
CA LYS A 494 16.02 25.26 15.99
C LYS A 494 15.86 24.41 14.73
N VAL A 495 14.64 23.95 14.50
CA VAL A 495 14.24 23.29 13.25
C VAL A 495 13.18 24.16 12.59
N ILE A 496 13.41 24.54 11.33
CA ILE A 496 12.43 25.24 10.51
C ILE A 496 12.06 24.31 9.36
N ILE A 497 10.79 23.99 9.26
CA ILE A 497 10.23 23.21 8.15
C ILE A 497 9.36 24.16 7.33
N GLY A 498 9.72 24.41 6.09
CA GLY A 498 9.04 25.35 5.22
C GLY A 498 8.90 24.83 3.79
N LYS A 499 8.27 25.64 2.95
CA LYS A 499 8.06 25.33 1.53
C LYS A 499 9.37 24.99 0.78
N ASN A 500 10.49 25.55 1.20
CA ASN A 500 11.78 25.41 0.52
C ASN A 500 12.64 24.28 1.10
N GLY A 501 12.17 23.57 2.12
CA GLY A 501 12.91 22.47 2.73
C GLY A 501 12.94 22.51 4.27
N VAL A 502 13.94 21.92 4.82
CA VAL A 502 14.17 21.80 6.27
C VAL A 502 15.51 22.45 6.62
N ASP A 503 15.47 23.40 7.55
CA ASP A 503 16.66 24.03 8.14
C ASP A 503 16.78 23.61 9.60
N ILE A 504 17.87 22.96 9.94
CA ILE A 504 18.19 22.55 11.32
C ILE A 504 19.39 23.37 11.77
N ALA A 505 19.23 24.10 12.86
CA ALA A 505 20.34 24.77 13.54
C ALA A 505 20.53 24.16 14.93
N SER A 506 21.68 23.60 15.20
CA SER A 506 22.04 23.06 16.51
C SER A 506 22.52 24.18 17.46
N SER A 507 22.43 23.95 18.76
CA SER A 507 22.90 24.88 19.78
C SER A 507 24.40 25.18 19.71
N ASP A 508 25.19 24.29 19.08
CA ASP A 508 26.63 24.46 18.85
C ASP A 508 26.97 25.31 17.61
N GLY A 509 25.96 25.82 16.91
CA GLY A 509 26.10 26.62 15.70
C GLY A 509 26.23 25.81 14.41
N SER A 510 26.12 24.49 14.46
CA SER A 510 26.05 23.64 13.25
C SER A 510 24.67 23.79 12.59
N THR A 511 24.65 23.76 11.25
CA THR A 511 23.41 23.84 10.50
C THR A 511 23.32 22.72 9.45
N VAL A 512 22.10 22.21 9.24
CA VAL A 512 21.78 21.29 8.16
C VAL A 512 20.61 21.90 7.39
N VAL A 513 20.82 22.17 6.11
CA VAL A 513 19.81 22.69 5.21
C VAL A 513 19.53 21.63 4.16
N VAL A 514 18.27 21.16 4.12
CA VAL A 514 17.79 20.21 3.11
C VAL A 514 16.77 20.94 2.24
N ASN A 515 17.05 21.06 0.97
CA ASN A 515 16.18 21.72 0.01
C ASN A 515 16.15 20.96 -1.33
N LYS A 516 15.43 21.52 -2.32
CA LYS A 516 15.35 20.92 -3.67
C LYS A 516 16.71 20.75 -4.38
N ASP A 517 17.74 21.49 -3.98
CA ASP A 517 19.05 21.52 -4.62
C ASP A 517 20.01 20.53 -3.95
N GLY A 518 19.67 19.99 -2.77
CA GLY A 518 20.45 18.99 -2.05
C GLY A 518 20.47 19.18 -0.53
N VAL A 519 21.44 18.56 0.10
CA VAL A 519 21.70 18.66 1.53
C VAL A 519 23.00 19.44 1.76
N ASN A 520 22.91 20.54 2.49
CA ASN A 520 24.05 21.35 2.90
C ASN A 520 24.24 21.21 4.42
N ILE A 521 25.39 20.71 4.83
CA ILE A 521 25.76 20.57 6.24
C ILE A 521 26.92 21.52 6.52
N SER A 522 26.68 22.49 7.39
CA SER A 522 27.71 23.42 7.88
C SER A 522 27.94 23.18 9.37
N SER A 523 29.11 22.76 9.73
CA SER A 523 29.55 22.66 11.13
C SER A 523 30.31 23.91 11.55
N ARG A 524 30.45 24.14 12.87
CA ARG A 524 31.21 25.27 13.43
C ARG A 524 32.56 25.46 12.75
N ALA A 525 33.11 26.66 12.75
CA ALA A 525 34.31 27.06 12.01
C ALA A 525 35.59 26.19 12.22
N ASP A 526 35.57 25.34 13.21
CA ASP A 526 36.63 24.37 13.53
C ASP A 526 36.42 22.96 12.96
N ARG A 527 35.34 22.74 12.18
CA ARG A 527 35.01 21.42 11.58
C ARG A 527 34.89 21.50 10.06
N ALA A 528 34.82 20.32 9.42
CA ALA A 528 34.65 20.21 7.97
C ALA A 528 33.26 20.58 7.50
N HIS A 529 33.17 21.25 6.35
CA HIS A 529 31.92 21.55 5.65
C HIS A 529 31.65 20.49 4.57
N THR A 530 30.48 19.86 4.55
CA THR A 530 30.12 18.87 3.54
C THR A 530 28.88 19.32 2.76
N TYR A 531 29.02 19.36 1.44
CA TYR A 531 27.97 19.63 0.48
C TYR A 531 27.59 18.34 -0.24
N THR A 532 26.30 18.02 -0.32
CA THR A 532 25.81 16.81 -1.00
C THR A 532 24.67 17.17 -1.94
N GLU A 533 24.82 16.93 -3.23
CA GLU A 533 23.76 17.07 -4.22
C GLU A 533 22.83 15.83 -4.24
N ASN A 534 21.61 16.00 -4.73
CA ASN A 534 20.62 14.93 -4.88
C ASN A 534 21.07 13.77 -5.81
N ASN A 535 22.05 14.02 -6.66
CA ASN A 535 22.64 13.01 -7.55
C ASN A 535 23.71 12.13 -6.89
N GLY A 536 23.98 12.33 -5.57
CA GLY A 536 25.00 11.60 -4.82
C GLY A 536 26.41 12.21 -4.91
N THR A 537 26.59 13.37 -5.56
CA THR A 537 27.87 14.09 -5.58
C THR A 537 28.13 14.74 -4.22
N THR A 538 29.32 14.58 -3.65
CA THR A 538 29.72 15.16 -2.35
C THR A 538 30.98 15.98 -2.46
N LEU A 539 31.03 17.08 -1.71
CA LEU A 539 32.26 17.89 -1.53
C LEU A 539 32.42 18.20 -0.04
N THR A 540 33.54 17.77 0.55
CA THR A 540 33.90 18.09 1.92
C THR A 540 35.10 19.03 1.92
N ILE A 541 35.03 20.12 2.69
CA ILE A 541 36.13 21.08 2.91
C ILE A 541 36.43 21.07 4.40
N SER A 542 37.66 20.67 4.73
CA SER A 542 38.14 20.65 6.12
C SER A 542 38.75 21.99 6.53
N PRO A 543 38.82 22.31 7.84
CA PRO A 543 39.41 23.57 8.34
C PRO A 543 40.87 23.77 7.99
N ASP A 544 41.61 22.68 7.78
CA ASP A 544 43.00 22.70 7.35
C ASP A 544 43.16 23.04 5.85
N GLY A 545 42.05 23.26 5.13
CA GLY A 545 42.04 23.57 3.71
C GLY A 545 42.05 22.33 2.80
N SER A 546 42.05 21.10 3.35
CA SER A 546 41.87 19.88 2.54
C SER A 546 40.48 19.81 1.92
N ARG A 547 40.38 19.20 0.75
CA ARG A 547 39.15 19.02 0.02
C ARG A 547 39.02 17.59 -0.47
N ALA A 548 37.87 16.99 -0.20
CA ALA A 548 37.47 15.68 -0.72
C ALA A 548 36.23 15.82 -1.59
N TYR A 549 36.27 15.37 -2.82
CA TYR A 549 35.16 15.39 -3.76
C TYR A 549 34.89 13.98 -4.26
N THR A 550 33.61 13.59 -4.34
CA THR A 550 33.20 12.32 -4.94
C THR A 550 31.98 12.58 -5.83
N ASN A 551 32.01 12.14 -7.08
CA ASN A 551 30.89 12.27 -7.99
C ASN A 551 29.94 11.06 -7.92
N ARG A 552 28.80 11.14 -8.62
CA ARG A 552 27.79 10.08 -8.69
C ARG A 552 28.29 8.73 -9.23
N LEU A 553 29.40 8.71 -9.95
CA LEU A 553 30.00 7.50 -10.51
C LEU A 553 31.02 6.85 -9.55
N GLY A 554 31.33 7.50 -8.43
CA GLY A 554 32.29 7.04 -7.46
C GLY A 554 33.73 7.51 -7.77
N ASP A 555 33.93 8.44 -8.72
CA ASP A 555 35.24 9.07 -8.90
C ASP A 555 35.53 9.95 -7.70
N ALA A 556 36.68 9.73 -7.05
CA ALA A 556 37.11 10.44 -5.86
C ALA A 556 38.33 11.33 -6.16
N TYR A 557 38.29 12.56 -5.66
CA TYR A 557 39.36 13.53 -5.71
C TYR A 557 39.67 14.07 -4.32
N ASN A 558 40.95 14.08 -3.95
CA ASN A 558 41.41 14.67 -2.71
C ASN A 558 42.49 15.71 -2.99
N PHE A 559 42.41 16.82 -2.30
CA PHE A 559 43.42 17.87 -2.23
C PHE A 559 43.83 18.02 -0.77
N THR A 560 45.12 17.88 -0.48
CA THR A 560 45.69 18.02 0.86
C THR A 560 46.37 19.38 1.05
N PRO A 561 46.48 19.88 2.29
CA PRO A 561 47.01 21.23 2.57
C PRO A 561 48.46 21.43 2.08
N ASP A 562 49.22 20.37 1.95
CA ASP A 562 50.58 20.41 1.39
C ASP A 562 50.60 20.62 -0.13
N GLY A 563 49.45 20.69 -0.79
CA GLY A 563 49.28 20.87 -2.22
C GLY A 563 49.24 19.57 -3.03
N THR A 564 49.27 18.40 -2.40
CA THR A 564 49.15 17.12 -3.10
C THR A 564 47.71 16.91 -3.57
N LYS A 565 47.57 16.46 -4.82
CA LYS A 565 46.29 16.13 -5.45
C LYS A 565 46.23 14.66 -5.82
N THR A 566 45.17 13.98 -5.45
CA THR A 566 44.94 12.59 -5.86
C THR A 566 43.58 12.44 -6.54
N PHE A 567 43.52 11.57 -7.54
CA PHE A 567 42.27 11.21 -8.22
C PHE A 567 42.21 9.70 -8.36
N SER A 568 41.03 9.13 -8.06
CA SER A 568 40.70 7.72 -8.24
C SER A 568 39.39 7.60 -9.01
N GLY A 569 39.47 7.16 -10.26
CA GLY A 569 38.28 6.95 -11.12
C GLY A 569 37.64 5.60 -10.90
N HIS A 570 36.31 5.52 -11.06
CA HIS A 570 35.55 4.28 -11.06
C HIS A 570 35.98 3.32 -12.18
N ASP A 571 36.61 3.86 -13.24
CA ASP A 571 37.15 3.12 -14.37
C ASP A 571 38.56 2.50 -14.08
N GLY A 572 39.04 2.65 -12.85
CA GLY A 572 40.38 2.19 -12.42
C GLY A 572 41.50 3.18 -12.63
N THR A 573 41.26 4.39 -13.16
CA THR A 573 42.22 5.48 -13.27
C THR A 573 42.73 5.90 -11.89
N ARG A 574 44.05 6.04 -11.70
CA ARG A 574 44.66 6.55 -10.47
C ARG A 574 45.71 7.58 -10.82
N ILE A 575 45.62 8.75 -10.20
CA ILE A 575 46.50 9.87 -10.49
C ILE A 575 46.95 10.52 -9.19
N THR A 576 48.25 10.88 -9.10
CA THR A 576 48.79 11.68 -8.02
C THR A 576 49.65 12.78 -8.60
N ALA A 577 49.49 14.00 -8.12
CA ALA A 577 50.33 15.15 -8.44
C ALA A 577 50.78 15.79 -7.14
N SER A 578 52.07 15.90 -6.95
CA SER A 578 52.71 16.48 -5.78
C SER A 578 53.19 17.92 -6.05
N PRO A 579 53.35 18.77 -5.01
CA PRO A 579 53.78 20.16 -5.14
C PRO A 579 55.20 20.32 -5.74
N ASP A 580 56.03 19.30 -5.60
CA ASP A 580 57.40 19.25 -6.16
C ASP A 580 57.42 19.10 -7.70
N GLY A 581 56.24 19.02 -8.33
CA GLY A 581 56.12 18.82 -9.76
C GLY A 581 56.00 17.36 -10.21
N THR A 582 56.10 16.40 -9.30
CA THR A 582 55.92 14.98 -9.61
C THR A 582 54.50 14.68 -10.02
N ARG A 583 54.32 13.99 -11.16
CA ARG A 583 53.02 13.55 -11.68
C ARG A 583 53.10 12.09 -12.05
N ILE A 584 52.28 11.30 -11.39
CA ILE A 584 52.18 9.86 -11.60
C ILE A 584 50.70 9.52 -11.90
N GLY A 585 50.43 8.84 -12.98
CA GLY A 585 49.09 8.44 -13.34
C GLY A 585 49.04 7.16 -14.16
N ILE A 586 48.01 6.34 -13.85
CA ILE A 586 47.69 5.11 -14.58
C ILE A 586 46.26 5.23 -15.05
N GLY A 587 46.01 5.06 -16.34
CA GLY A 587 44.68 5.08 -16.94
C GLY A 587 43.92 3.75 -16.80
N PRO A 588 42.70 3.67 -17.30
CA PRO A 588 41.81 2.49 -17.16
C PRO A 588 42.40 1.18 -17.69
N SER A 589 43.29 1.28 -18.68
CA SER A 589 43.94 0.13 -19.32
C SER A 589 45.28 -0.26 -18.65
N GLY A 590 45.63 0.35 -17.52
CA GLY A 590 46.93 0.15 -16.84
C GLY A 590 48.10 0.85 -17.53
N LYS A 591 47.85 1.69 -18.55
CA LYS A 591 48.92 2.48 -19.23
C LYS A 591 49.24 3.74 -18.44
N PRO A 592 50.53 4.13 -18.39
CA PRO A 592 50.94 5.40 -17.79
C PRO A 592 50.30 6.57 -18.54
N LEU A 593 49.83 7.57 -17.81
CA LEU A 593 49.29 8.83 -18.34
C LEU A 593 50.41 9.85 -18.49
N SER A 594 50.32 10.66 -19.53
CA SER A 594 51.20 11.81 -19.71
C SER A 594 50.90 12.93 -18.72
N SER A 595 51.85 13.81 -18.40
CA SER A 595 51.62 14.95 -17.52
C SER A 595 50.49 15.87 -18.01
N ALA A 596 50.31 16.02 -19.31
CA ALA A 596 49.22 16.81 -19.90
C ALA A 596 47.84 16.18 -19.68
N GLU A 597 47.71 14.86 -19.75
CA GLU A 597 46.48 14.13 -19.46
C GLU A 597 46.11 14.21 -17.99
N ILE A 598 47.11 14.11 -17.10
CA ILE A 598 46.98 14.26 -15.66
C ILE A 598 46.44 15.66 -15.31
N ASP A 599 47.08 16.73 -15.85
CA ASP A 599 46.66 18.10 -15.60
C ASP A 599 45.27 18.41 -16.18
N ASN A 600 44.90 17.80 -17.30
CA ASN A 600 43.55 17.89 -17.85
C ASN A 600 42.49 17.27 -16.94
N GLN A 601 42.79 16.12 -16.36
CA GLN A 601 41.85 15.45 -15.46
C GLN A 601 41.62 16.28 -14.19
N PHE A 602 42.66 16.80 -13.59
CA PHE A 602 42.51 17.70 -12.44
C PHE A 602 41.77 18.97 -12.75
N ARG A 603 42.00 19.62 -13.91
CA ARG A 603 41.26 20.81 -14.32
C ARG A 603 39.76 20.56 -14.47
N ARG A 604 39.35 19.38 -14.96
CA ARG A 604 37.94 19.02 -15.08
C ARG A 604 37.30 18.94 -13.71
N VAL A 605 37.90 18.20 -12.77
CA VAL A 605 37.37 18.04 -11.42
C VAL A 605 37.33 19.38 -10.67
N GLU A 606 38.38 20.18 -10.78
CA GLU A 606 38.44 21.51 -10.15
C GLU A 606 37.39 22.48 -10.69
N ALA A 607 37.04 22.38 -11.98
CA ALA A 607 35.99 23.18 -12.58
C ALA A 607 34.62 22.76 -12.00
N GLU A 608 34.41 21.47 -11.80
CA GLU A 608 33.18 20.92 -11.17
C GLU A 608 33.08 21.36 -9.69
N ILE A 609 34.15 21.27 -8.94
CA ILE A 609 34.21 21.76 -7.55
C ILE A 609 33.92 23.26 -7.47
N ARG A 610 34.44 24.09 -8.41
CA ARG A 610 34.11 25.52 -8.46
C ARG A 610 32.65 25.76 -8.74
N ARG A 611 32.08 25.02 -9.67
CA ARG A 611 30.62 25.12 -9.98
C ARG A 611 29.77 24.84 -8.72
N LEU A 612 30.12 23.77 -7.98
CA LEU A 612 29.43 23.44 -6.73
C LEU A 612 29.57 24.55 -5.68
N LEU A 613 30.75 25.13 -5.53
CA LEU A 613 31.01 26.21 -4.60
C LEU A 613 30.29 27.51 -4.98
N ASP A 614 30.19 27.82 -6.27
CA ASP A 614 29.51 29.02 -6.75
C ASP A 614 27.99 28.89 -6.60
N GLN A 615 27.46 27.71 -6.86
CA GLN A 615 26.02 27.42 -6.62
C GLN A 615 25.60 27.55 -5.14
N HIS A 616 26.55 27.32 -4.20
CA HIS A 616 26.28 27.37 -2.75
C HIS A 616 26.74 28.67 -2.08
N LYS A 617 27.34 29.63 -2.84
CA LYS A 617 27.69 30.96 -2.33
C LYS A 617 26.56 31.99 -2.39
N GLU A 618 25.51 31.71 -3.16
CA GLU A 618 24.37 32.62 -3.33
C GLU A 618 23.21 32.34 -2.36
N HIS A 619 23.44 31.52 -1.32
CA HIS A 619 22.40 31.20 -0.34
C HIS A 619 22.94 31.35 1.11
#